data_99768209a6e07c99ebf05b8127e01e2c
#
_entry.id   99768209a6e07c99ebf05b8127e01e2c
#
_cell.length_a   1.000
_cell.length_b   1.000
_cell.length_c   1.000
_cell.angle_alpha   90.00
_cell.angle_beta   90.00
_cell.angle_gamma   90.00
#
_symmetry.space_group_name_H-M   'P 1'
#
loop_
_entity.id
_entity.type
_entity.pdbx_description
1 polymer ?
#
loop_
_entity_poly.entity_id
_entity_poly.type
_entity_poly.pdbx_seq_one_letter_code
_entity_poly.pdbx_strand_id
1 'polypeptide(L)'
;MNKLNILIKSLSCKLICSFIFVCATQLISYSQTKHNFDSLLLELDKTIDKSQIYIQKREERIGLLKSELKNIPPLSAQEYDINNRLYAEYQPYICDSALHYQNKNIEIAIHLKDILREYESKIKVAFLMGSTGMYMEAVDLLKTIDRQKLPESLLVNYYYTYLRVYNELAFYTQDQKSSENYWKMSGEIDRELKRVIDKESNLYLQLKEDSVRNSKNFDGALKINDIWLLHAGEGTPDYALATFHRAIINLWKGDKEEHKYDLILSAIADIQSAIKDQASLRMLAEMLYDEGDIDRAYNYIRFSWNATVFYNAKLRSLQTATILSLIDKTYQGKIENQKSKLQNYLILISSLFVMLAVALLVIFKQNKRLSNAKAELQNANSELNNLNKELNKVNEDLTLLNLMLNKANNELSDSNKIKEVYIGRFIELCSVYINKIDDFRRKINAKIKDGKVKDAQMLCQSQDIMDEEFEELYYNFDNAFLQLFPDFVDKVNELLNENYKFILKNGELLNPELRIIALIRLGINDGTKISLFLRYSLTTIYNFRTKTKNRTFLPKEEFDARILQIQ
;
A
#
# COMPACT_ATOMS: atom_id res chain seq x y z
N MET A 1 52.81 33.08 8.46
CA MET A 1 52.04 32.06 7.69
C MET A 1 51.70 30.79 8.47
N ASN A 2 52.55 30.29 9.39
CA ASN A 2 52.26 29.02 10.10
C ASN A 2 51.11 29.06 11.13
N LYS A 3 50.81 30.18 11.79
CA LYS A 3 49.70 30.28 12.76
C LYS A 3 48.33 30.34 12.12
N LEU A 4 48.21 30.89 10.92
CA LEU A 4 46.94 30.97 10.17
C LEU A 4 46.53 29.61 9.63
N ASN A 5 47.48 28.78 9.16
CA ASN A 5 47.22 27.42 8.68
C ASN A 5 46.79 26.43 9.78
N ILE A 6 47.27 26.63 11.02
CA ILE A 6 46.87 25.82 12.19
C ILE A 6 45.43 26.19 12.62
N LEU A 7 45.09 27.51 12.56
CA LEU A 7 43.75 27.97 12.89
C LEU A 7 42.69 27.48 11.85
N ILE A 8 43.02 27.52 10.57
CA ILE A 8 42.14 27.02 9.49
C ILE A 8 41.95 25.50 9.58
N LYS A 9 42.98 24.72 9.88
CA LYS A 9 42.86 23.27 10.12
C LYS A 9 42.04 22.95 11.38
N SER A 10 42.16 23.74 12.45
CA SER A 10 41.35 23.55 13.66
C SER A 10 39.87 23.91 13.45
N LEU A 11 39.57 24.97 12.68
CA LEU A 11 38.20 25.35 12.35
C LEU A 11 37.53 24.32 11.39
N SER A 12 38.27 23.85 10.39
CA SER A 12 37.73 22.83 9.46
C SER A 12 37.46 21.49 10.16
N CYS A 13 38.34 21.10 11.12
CA CYS A 13 38.13 19.88 11.89
C CYS A 13 36.91 19.99 12.83
N LYS A 14 36.69 21.16 13.47
CA LYS A 14 35.50 21.40 14.31
C LYS A 14 34.20 21.46 13.50
N LEU A 15 34.23 22.03 12.30
CA LEU A 15 33.08 22.05 11.38
C LEU A 15 32.73 20.65 10.86
N ILE A 16 33.75 19.85 10.53
CA ILE A 16 33.56 18.46 10.10
C ILE A 16 33.02 17.60 11.26
N CYS A 17 33.56 17.75 12.46
CA CYS A 17 33.03 17.03 13.64
C CYS A 17 31.60 17.46 14.00
N SER A 18 31.26 18.74 13.89
CA SER A 18 29.91 19.26 14.12
C SER A 18 28.94 18.74 13.05
N PHE A 19 29.36 18.65 11.78
CA PHE A 19 28.55 18.12 10.68
C PHE A 19 28.33 16.60 10.81
N ILE A 20 29.38 15.85 11.20
CA ILE A 20 29.28 14.42 11.51
C ILE A 20 28.37 14.19 12.73
N PHE A 21 28.43 15.04 13.76
CA PHE A 21 27.56 14.94 14.93
C PHE A 21 26.10 15.25 14.59
N VAL A 22 25.82 16.24 13.73
CA VAL A 22 24.46 16.57 13.24
C VAL A 22 23.95 15.47 12.30
N CYS A 23 24.78 14.90 11.44
CA CYS A 23 24.41 13.75 10.63
C CYS A 23 24.21 12.48 11.48
N ALA A 24 25.02 12.27 12.52
CA ALA A 24 24.85 11.14 13.44
C ALA A 24 23.59 11.27 14.30
N THR A 25 23.23 12.49 14.74
CA THR A 25 21.98 12.73 15.47
C THR A 25 20.74 12.63 14.56
N GLN A 26 20.84 12.95 13.27
CA GLN A 26 19.78 12.71 12.30
C GLN A 26 19.63 11.22 11.93
N LEU A 27 20.72 10.45 11.95
CA LEU A 27 20.68 8.99 11.77
C LEU A 27 20.15 8.25 13.01
N ILE A 28 20.25 8.82 14.20
CA ILE A 28 19.72 8.24 15.46
C ILE A 28 18.23 8.57 15.64
N SER A 29 17.68 9.53 14.89
CA SER A 29 16.23 9.77 14.81
C SER A 29 15.51 8.89 13.76
N TYR A 30 16.10 7.82 13.30
CA TYR A 30 15.34 6.69 12.81
C TYR A 30 14.60 6.15 14.05
N SER A 31 13.34 6.52 14.19
CA SER A 31 12.42 5.86 15.10
C SER A 31 12.70 4.37 14.93
N GLN A 32 13.25 3.73 15.96
CA GLN A 32 13.28 2.27 15.99
C GLN A 32 11.81 1.88 15.94
N THR A 33 11.32 1.50 14.75
CA THR A 33 10.02 0.88 14.64
C THR A 33 10.05 -0.30 15.58
N LYS A 34 9.07 -0.37 16.48
CA LYS A 34 8.94 -1.43 17.47
C LYS A 34 8.96 -2.82 16.82
N HIS A 35 8.55 -2.87 15.54
CA HIS A 35 8.42 -4.08 14.76
C HIS A 35 9.26 -4.01 13.46
N ASN A 36 9.87 -5.12 13.09
CA ASN A 36 10.53 -5.27 11.79
C ASN A 36 9.48 -5.64 10.73
N PHE A 37 8.84 -4.63 10.15
CA PHE A 37 7.78 -4.81 9.16
C PHE A 37 8.24 -5.50 7.88
N ASP A 38 9.49 -5.30 7.45
CA ASP A 38 10.02 -5.96 6.25
C ASP A 38 10.06 -7.48 6.43
N SER A 39 10.48 -7.94 7.61
CA SER A 39 10.50 -9.36 7.95
C SER A 39 9.09 -9.95 8.04
N LEU A 40 8.16 -9.22 8.68
CA LEU A 40 6.77 -9.66 8.87
C LEU A 40 6.02 -9.71 7.53
N LEU A 41 6.19 -8.71 6.69
CA LEU A 41 5.59 -8.69 5.35
C LEU A 41 6.17 -9.80 4.46
N LEU A 42 7.47 -10.09 4.58
CA LEU A 42 8.08 -11.22 3.88
C LEU A 42 7.52 -12.57 4.36
N GLU A 43 7.24 -12.70 5.65
CA GLU A 43 6.58 -13.89 6.21
C GLU A 43 5.15 -14.03 5.66
N LEU A 44 4.40 -12.93 5.61
CA LEU A 44 3.07 -12.92 4.99
C LEU A 44 3.13 -13.28 3.50
N ASP A 45 4.07 -12.71 2.74
CA ASP A 45 4.29 -13.04 1.32
C ASP A 45 4.51 -14.56 1.15
N LYS A 46 5.40 -15.16 1.96
CA LYS A 46 5.64 -16.61 1.98
C LYS A 46 4.40 -17.42 2.38
N THR A 47 3.59 -16.88 3.27
CA THR A 47 2.36 -17.55 3.72
C THR A 47 1.31 -17.54 2.61
N ILE A 48 1.20 -16.45 1.86
CA ILE A 48 0.35 -16.36 0.67
C ILE A 48 0.81 -17.37 -0.39
N ASP A 49 2.11 -17.44 -0.68
CA ASP A 49 2.68 -18.39 -1.64
C ASP A 49 2.38 -19.86 -1.24
N LYS A 50 2.37 -20.14 0.05
CA LYS A 50 2.07 -21.48 0.59
C LYS A 50 0.58 -21.73 0.84
N SER A 51 -0.29 -20.80 0.51
CA SER A 51 -1.73 -20.87 0.81
C SER A 51 -2.40 -22.16 0.30
N GLN A 52 -1.95 -22.68 -0.84
CA GLN A 52 -2.47 -23.94 -1.40
C GLN A 52 -2.23 -25.14 -0.49
N ILE A 53 -1.14 -25.14 0.28
CA ILE A 53 -0.85 -26.24 1.25
C ILE A 53 -1.90 -26.25 2.36
N TYR A 54 -2.29 -25.09 2.87
CA TYR A 54 -3.31 -24.98 3.91
C TYR A 54 -4.70 -25.34 3.39
N ILE A 55 -5.01 -24.91 2.17
CA ILE A 55 -6.24 -25.27 1.46
C ILE A 55 -6.31 -26.79 1.28
N GLN A 56 -5.26 -27.42 0.78
CA GLN A 56 -5.20 -28.85 0.58
C GLN A 56 -5.43 -29.64 1.88
N LYS A 57 -4.81 -29.24 2.98
CA LYS A 57 -5.04 -29.84 4.29
C LYS A 57 -6.51 -29.77 4.74
N ARG A 58 -7.21 -28.66 4.44
CA ARG A 58 -8.64 -28.52 4.70
C ARG A 58 -9.46 -29.44 3.80
N GLU A 59 -9.15 -29.45 2.51
CA GLU A 59 -9.85 -30.34 1.56
C GLU A 59 -9.65 -31.82 1.88
N GLU A 60 -8.49 -32.22 2.39
CA GLU A 60 -8.25 -33.58 2.88
C GLU A 60 -9.18 -33.93 4.06
N ARG A 61 -9.33 -33.03 5.05
CA ARG A 61 -10.27 -33.24 6.17
C ARG A 61 -11.71 -33.33 5.69
N ILE A 62 -12.10 -32.45 4.77
CA ILE A 62 -13.43 -32.48 4.12
C ILE A 62 -13.62 -33.80 3.37
N GLY A 63 -12.61 -34.28 2.64
CA GLY A 63 -12.64 -35.53 1.91
C GLY A 63 -12.86 -36.75 2.81
N LEU A 64 -12.19 -36.77 3.95
CA LEU A 64 -12.37 -37.80 4.97
C LEU A 64 -13.81 -37.82 5.52
N LEU A 65 -14.36 -36.64 5.87
CA LEU A 65 -15.73 -36.53 6.37
C LEU A 65 -16.76 -36.95 5.31
N LYS A 66 -16.56 -36.59 4.04
CA LYS A 66 -17.42 -37.04 2.94
C LYS A 66 -17.34 -38.55 2.71
N SER A 67 -16.18 -39.15 2.91
CA SER A 67 -16.02 -40.62 2.82
C SER A 67 -16.75 -41.32 3.97
N GLU A 68 -16.69 -40.78 5.17
CA GLU A 68 -17.42 -41.26 6.35
C GLU A 68 -18.94 -41.17 6.09
N LEU A 69 -19.40 -40.04 5.55
CA LEU A 69 -20.81 -39.79 5.25
C LEU A 69 -21.43 -40.82 4.26
N LYS A 70 -20.66 -41.33 3.29
CA LYS A 70 -21.15 -42.32 2.32
C LYS A 70 -21.66 -43.63 2.93
N ASN A 71 -21.15 -43.96 4.11
CA ASN A 71 -21.44 -45.21 4.80
C ASN A 71 -22.51 -45.05 5.91
N ILE A 72 -23.10 -43.86 6.02
CA ILE A 72 -24.08 -43.53 7.06
C ILE A 72 -25.50 -43.63 6.47
N PRO A 73 -26.45 -44.21 7.23
CA PRO A 73 -27.83 -44.24 6.83
C PRO A 73 -28.38 -42.81 6.61
N PRO A 74 -29.11 -42.56 5.52
CA PRO A 74 -29.71 -41.26 5.27
C PRO A 74 -30.76 -40.91 6.33
N LEU A 75 -30.94 -39.62 6.58
CA LEU A 75 -31.87 -39.05 7.55
C LEU A 75 -31.64 -39.54 9.00
N SER A 76 -30.43 -39.90 9.34
CA SER A 76 -30.03 -40.39 10.68
C SER A 76 -29.38 -39.29 11.53
N ALA A 77 -29.34 -39.54 12.86
CA ALA A 77 -28.61 -38.67 13.76
C ALA A 77 -27.10 -38.64 13.45
N GLN A 78 -26.57 -39.76 12.94
CA GLN A 78 -25.15 -39.83 12.55
C GLN A 78 -24.86 -38.96 11.32
N GLU A 79 -25.76 -38.95 10.32
CA GLU A 79 -25.63 -38.03 9.21
C GLU A 79 -25.69 -36.58 9.65
N TYR A 80 -26.59 -36.23 10.57
CA TYR A 80 -26.66 -34.90 11.17
C TYR A 80 -25.33 -34.48 11.79
N ASP A 81 -24.70 -35.37 12.58
CA ASP A 81 -23.45 -35.06 13.26
C ASP A 81 -22.27 -34.88 12.28
N ILE A 82 -22.20 -35.71 11.22
CA ILE A 82 -21.17 -35.54 10.16
C ILE A 82 -21.41 -34.25 9.37
N ASN A 83 -22.65 -33.92 9.04
CA ASN A 83 -22.98 -32.68 8.38
C ASN A 83 -22.59 -31.46 9.22
N ASN A 84 -22.72 -31.53 10.54
CA ASN A 84 -22.22 -30.49 11.46
C ASN A 84 -20.69 -30.35 11.41
N ARG A 85 -19.96 -31.46 11.34
CA ARG A 85 -18.49 -31.44 11.16
C ARG A 85 -18.11 -30.87 9.79
N LEU A 86 -18.82 -31.24 8.74
CA LEU A 86 -18.66 -30.67 7.40
C LEU A 86 -18.98 -29.17 7.39
N TYR A 87 -20.05 -28.76 8.06
CA TYR A 87 -20.36 -27.35 8.23
C TYR A 87 -19.21 -26.58 8.89
N ALA A 88 -18.61 -27.11 9.96
CA ALA A 88 -17.50 -26.47 10.65
C ALA A 88 -16.27 -26.27 9.74
N GLU A 89 -15.99 -27.23 8.85
CA GLU A 89 -14.93 -27.06 7.84
C GLU A 89 -15.32 -26.09 6.74
N TYR A 90 -16.58 -26.07 6.27
CA TYR A 90 -17.03 -25.22 5.17
C TYR A 90 -17.37 -23.80 5.58
N GLN A 91 -17.80 -23.56 6.81
CA GLN A 91 -18.26 -22.25 7.28
C GLN A 91 -17.27 -21.12 7.04
N PRO A 92 -15.96 -21.24 7.32
CA PRO A 92 -14.98 -20.20 6.99
C PRO A 92 -14.40 -20.29 5.57
N TYR A 93 -14.84 -21.29 4.78
CA TYR A 93 -14.19 -21.66 3.52
C TYR A 93 -15.09 -21.54 2.29
N ILE A 94 -16.27 -22.20 2.28
CA ILE A 94 -17.25 -22.15 1.16
C ILE A 94 -18.66 -22.04 1.75
N CYS A 95 -19.25 -20.87 1.66
CA CYS A 95 -20.55 -20.59 2.27
C CYS A 95 -21.68 -21.47 1.70
N ASP A 96 -21.75 -21.65 0.40
CA ASP A 96 -22.81 -22.44 -0.25
C ASP A 96 -22.78 -23.91 0.20
N SER A 97 -21.58 -24.48 0.36
CA SER A 97 -21.44 -25.83 0.88
C SER A 97 -21.85 -25.92 2.36
N ALA A 98 -21.49 -24.91 3.16
CA ALA A 98 -21.93 -24.84 4.57
C ALA A 98 -23.45 -24.74 4.67
N LEU A 99 -24.09 -23.92 3.84
CA LEU A 99 -25.54 -23.78 3.74
C LEU A 99 -26.18 -25.11 3.32
N HIS A 100 -25.63 -25.80 2.32
CA HIS A 100 -26.13 -27.09 1.85
C HIS A 100 -26.22 -28.11 2.98
N TYR A 101 -25.14 -28.28 3.76
CA TYR A 101 -25.13 -29.27 4.85
C TYR A 101 -26.05 -28.88 6.01
N GLN A 102 -26.20 -27.59 6.31
CA GLN A 102 -27.12 -27.17 7.37
C GLN A 102 -28.58 -27.25 6.94
N ASN A 103 -28.93 -26.95 5.68
CA ASN A 103 -30.27 -27.16 5.17
C ASN A 103 -30.64 -28.67 5.19
N LYS A 104 -29.69 -29.52 4.82
CA LYS A 104 -29.87 -30.96 4.95
C LYS A 104 -30.10 -31.39 6.42
N ASN A 105 -29.40 -30.77 7.34
CA ASN A 105 -29.58 -31.01 8.79
C ASN A 105 -30.96 -30.57 9.27
N ILE A 106 -31.56 -29.51 8.73
CA ILE A 106 -32.95 -29.12 9.02
C ILE A 106 -33.90 -30.24 8.57
N GLU A 107 -33.73 -30.79 7.35
CA GLU A 107 -34.54 -31.91 6.86
C GLU A 107 -34.42 -33.17 7.75
N ILE A 108 -33.19 -33.50 8.16
CA ILE A 108 -32.92 -34.63 9.07
C ILE A 108 -33.60 -34.39 10.41
N ALA A 109 -33.45 -33.21 11.00
CA ALA A 109 -34.03 -32.88 12.30
C ALA A 109 -35.57 -32.95 12.27
N ILE A 110 -36.19 -32.46 11.21
CA ILE A 110 -37.66 -32.60 10.99
C ILE A 110 -38.06 -34.06 10.90
N HIS A 111 -37.31 -34.88 10.12
CA HIS A 111 -37.55 -36.31 10.01
C HIS A 111 -37.45 -37.02 11.35
N LEU A 112 -36.45 -36.70 12.13
CA LEU A 112 -36.21 -37.24 13.48
C LEU A 112 -37.18 -36.68 14.54
N LYS A 113 -37.97 -35.65 14.20
CA LYS A 113 -38.83 -34.88 15.11
C LYS A 113 -38.04 -34.28 16.28
N ASP A 114 -36.77 -33.93 16.04
CA ASP A 114 -35.88 -33.29 16.99
C ASP A 114 -35.85 -31.77 16.80
N ILE A 115 -36.71 -31.11 17.55
CA ILE A 115 -36.89 -29.66 17.44
C ILE A 115 -35.62 -28.88 17.84
N LEU A 116 -34.79 -29.41 18.72
CA LEU A 116 -33.56 -28.72 19.16
C LEU A 116 -32.50 -28.78 18.06
N ARG A 117 -32.33 -29.90 17.37
CA ARG A 117 -31.46 -30.03 16.21
C ARG A 117 -31.96 -29.17 15.03
N GLU A 118 -33.29 -29.08 14.85
CA GLU A 118 -33.86 -28.18 13.84
C GLU A 118 -33.50 -26.72 14.14
N TYR A 119 -33.68 -26.27 15.38
CA TYR A 119 -33.37 -24.91 15.80
C TYR A 119 -31.87 -24.61 15.73
N GLU A 120 -31.02 -25.53 16.15
CA GLU A 120 -29.57 -25.41 16.02
C GLU A 120 -29.16 -25.16 14.53
N SER A 121 -29.70 -25.98 13.62
CA SER A 121 -29.39 -25.84 12.19
C SER A 121 -29.94 -24.55 11.60
N LYS A 122 -31.15 -24.13 11.97
CA LYS A 122 -31.73 -22.82 11.57
C LYS A 122 -30.88 -21.65 12.03
N ILE A 123 -30.35 -21.68 13.25
CA ILE A 123 -29.45 -20.64 13.79
C ILE A 123 -28.17 -20.58 12.92
N LYS A 124 -27.57 -21.73 12.58
CA LYS A 124 -26.38 -21.80 11.75
C LYS A 124 -26.63 -21.31 10.32
N VAL A 125 -27.81 -21.64 9.73
CA VAL A 125 -28.21 -21.12 8.42
C VAL A 125 -28.38 -19.60 8.48
N ALA A 126 -29.07 -19.06 9.50
CA ALA A 126 -29.23 -17.62 9.67
C ALA A 126 -27.89 -16.90 9.84
N PHE A 127 -26.95 -17.51 10.57
CA PHE A 127 -25.58 -16.98 10.72
C PHE A 127 -24.87 -16.86 9.35
N LEU A 128 -24.97 -17.88 8.50
CA LEU A 128 -24.39 -17.85 7.14
C LEU A 128 -25.09 -16.83 6.25
N MET A 129 -26.43 -16.76 6.31
CA MET A 129 -27.22 -15.74 5.58
C MET A 129 -26.75 -14.33 5.96
N GLY A 130 -26.54 -14.06 7.25
CA GLY A 130 -25.96 -12.80 7.73
C GLY A 130 -24.55 -12.54 7.16
N SER A 131 -23.71 -13.59 7.04
CA SER A 131 -22.37 -13.47 6.47
C SER A 131 -22.34 -13.16 4.97
N THR A 132 -23.43 -13.51 4.25
CA THR A 132 -23.55 -13.29 2.78
C THR A 132 -24.38 -12.07 2.41
N GLY A 133 -24.95 -11.35 3.39
CA GLY A 133 -25.76 -10.15 3.16
C GLY A 133 -27.27 -10.38 3.05
N MET A 134 -27.74 -11.62 3.26
CA MET A 134 -29.17 -11.99 3.30
C MET A 134 -29.72 -11.73 4.72
N TYR A 135 -29.70 -10.47 5.14
CA TYR A 135 -29.99 -10.09 6.52
C TYR A 135 -31.45 -10.27 6.90
N MET A 136 -32.38 -9.88 6.02
CA MET A 136 -33.80 -9.99 6.32
C MET A 136 -34.26 -11.45 6.35
N GLU A 137 -33.76 -12.27 5.43
CA GLU A 137 -34.00 -13.71 5.40
C GLU A 137 -33.47 -14.37 6.68
N ALA A 138 -32.29 -13.95 7.16
CA ALA A 138 -31.73 -14.41 8.43
C ALA A 138 -32.65 -14.06 9.61
N VAL A 139 -33.12 -12.81 9.67
CA VAL A 139 -34.06 -12.37 10.71
C VAL A 139 -35.36 -13.16 10.66
N ASP A 140 -35.93 -13.35 9.48
CA ASP A 140 -37.19 -14.08 9.33
C ASP A 140 -37.05 -15.56 9.68
N LEU A 141 -35.93 -16.18 9.34
CA LEU A 141 -35.62 -17.55 9.76
C LEU A 141 -35.51 -17.64 11.31
N LEU A 142 -34.79 -16.72 11.93
CA LEU A 142 -34.64 -16.71 13.40
C LEU A 142 -35.98 -16.48 14.12
N LYS A 143 -36.92 -15.72 13.58
CA LYS A 143 -38.28 -15.54 14.13
C LYS A 143 -39.08 -16.84 14.16
N THR A 144 -38.75 -17.84 13.34
CA THR A 144 -39.43 -19.15 13.35
C THR A 144 -39.04 -20.00 14.56
N ILE A 145 -38.04 -19.59 15.33
CA ILE A 145 -37.50 -20.34 16.47
C ILE A 145 -38.21 -19.91 17.74
N ASP A 146 -38.77 -20.87 18.44
CA ASP A 146 -39.34 -20.64 19.76
C ASP A 146 -38.21 -20.59 20.82
N ARG A 147 -37.81 -19.37 21.21
CA ARG A 147 -36.72 -19.14 22.15
C ARG A 147 -36.92 -19.80 23.52
N GLN A 148 -38.18 -20.03 23.92
CA GLN A 148 -38.47 -20.63 25.22
C GLN A 148 -38.10 -22.12 25.30
N LYS A 149 -37.95 -22.75 24.12
CA LYS A 149 -37.53 -24.14 24.01
C LYS A 149 -36.02 -24.31 23.86
N LEU A 150 -35.27 -23.21 23.76
CA LEU A 150 -33.83 -23.29 23.58
C LEU A 150 -33.11 -23.50 24.91
N PRO A 151 -32.18 -24.46 25.01
CA PRO A 151 -31.23 -24.52 26.10
C PRO A 151 -30.24 -23.35 26.04
N GLU A 152 -29.61 -23.02 27.17
CA GLU A 152 -28.69 -21.90 27.28
C GLU A 152 -27.59 -21.90 26.18
N SER A 153 -27.04 -23.07 25.88
CA SER A 153 -26.02 -23.22 24.82
C SER A 153 -26.48 -22.78 23.45
N LEU A 154 -27.74 -23.01 23.09
CA LEU A 154 -28.31 -22.54 21.82
C LEU A 154 -28.84 -21.10 21.92
N LEU A 155 -29.28 -20.64 23.10
CA LEU A 155 -29.67 -19.24 23.32
C LEU A 155 -28.51 -18.28 23.05
N VAL A 156 -27.29 -18.63 23.44
CA VAL A 156 -26.09 -17.84 23.13
C VAL A 156 -25.93 -17.68 21.62
N ASN A 157 -25.96 -18.76 20.85
CA ASN A 157 -25.80 -18.73 19.41
C ASN A 157 -26.97 -18.00 18.72
N TYR A 158 -28.19 -18.16 19.20
CA TYR A 158 -29.37 -17.48 18.72
C TYR A 158 -29.26 -15.96 18.89
N TYR A 159 -28.97 -15.49 20.11
CA TYR A 159 -28.82 -14.07 20.33
C TYR A 159 -27.58 -13.47 19.64
N TYR A 160 -26.47 -14.20 19.61
CA TYR A 160 -25.29 -13.74 18.91
C TYR A 160 -25.55 -13.57 17.39
N THR A 161 -26.29 -14.51 16.78
CA THR A 161 -26.67 -14.41 15.37
C THR A 161 -27.55 -13.21 15.13
N TYR A 162 -28.58 -12.97 15.94
CA TYR A 162 -29.42 -11.77 15.86
C TYR A 162 -28.61 -10.48 16.05
N LEU A 163 -27.74 -10.43 17.07
CA LEU A 163 -26.90 -9.28 17.33
C LEU A 163 -26.06 -8.93 16.11
N ARG A 164 -25.40 -9.93 15.54
CA ARG A 164 -24.58 -9.76 14.34
C ARG A 164 -25.40 -9.26 13.16
N VAL A 165 -26.53 -9.87 12.88
CA VAL A 165 -27.38 -9.47 11.76
C VAL A 165 -27.92 -8.04 11.92
N TYR A 166 -28.36 -7.66 13.12
CA TYR A 166 -28.84 -6.30 13.34
C TYR A 166 -27.71 -5.26 13.32
N ASN A 167 -26.51 -5.58 13.78
CA ASN A 167 -25.34 -4.72 13.65
C ASN A 167 -25.01 -4.45 12.17
N GLU A 168 -25.00 -5.49 11.34
CA GLU A 168 -24.76 -5.36 9.90
C GLU A 168 -25.88 -4.56 9.22
N LEU A 169 -27.16 -4.84 9.54
CA LEU A 169 -28.29 -4.06 9.05
C LEU A 169 -28.16 -2.58 9.43
N ALA A 170 -27.86 -2.29 10.68
CA ALA A 170 -27.69 -0.92 11.16
C ALA A 170 -26.55 -0.19 10.45
N PHE A 171 -25.43 -0.91 10.22
CA PHE A 171 -24.25 -0.35 9.56
C PHE A 171 -24.47 -0.07 8.07
N TYR A 172 -25.16 -0.99 7.35
CA TYR A 172 -25.33 -0.88 5.90
C TYR A 172 -26.58 -0.13 5.45
N THR A 173 -27.56 0.06 6.35
CA THR A 173 -28.78 0.79 6.02
C THR A 173 -28.49 2.28 5.85
N GLN A 174 -28.81 2.82 4.67
CA GLN A 174 -28.60 4.24 4.37
C GLN A 174 -29.66 5.15 5.00
N ASP A 175 -30.86 4.61 5.26
CA ASP A 175 -31.93 5.34 5.93
C ASP A 175 -31.64 5.46 7.43
N GLN A 176 -31.44 6.69 7.90
CA GLN A 176 -31.07 6.98 9.28
C GLN A 176 -32.06 6.41 10.31
N LYS A 177 -33.37 6.55 10.04
CA LYS A 177 -34.41 6.06 10.95
C LYS A 177 -34.39 4.54 11.09
N SER A 178 -34.22 3.84 10.00
CA SER A 178 -34.09 2.37 9.98
C SER A 178 -32.81 1.94 10.68
N SER A 179 -31.68 2.60 10.42
CA SER A 179 -30.40 2.34 11.08
C SER A 179 -30.50 2.50 12.60
N GLU A 180 -31.08 3.61 13.10
CA GLU A 180 -31.32 3.83 14.52
C GLU A 180 -32.20 2.75 15.14
N ASN A 181 -33.24 2.31 14.43
CA ASN A 181 -34.09 1.22 14.89
C ASN A 181 -33.34 -0.11 15.01
N TYR A 182 -32.49 -0.43 14.01
CA TYR A 182 -31.67 -1.65 14.06
C TYR A 182 -30.63 -1.58 15.19
N TRP A 183 -30.01 -0.44 15.45
CA TRP A 183 -29.12 -0.25 16.60
C TRP A 183 -29.86 -0.44 17.94
N LYS A 184 -31.11 0.01 18.04
CA LYS A 184 -31.94 -0.22 19.24
C LYS A 184 -32.20 -1.72 19.41
N MET A 185 -32.64 -2.41 18.35
CA MET A 185 -32.86 -3.85 18.37
C MET A 185 -31.58 -4.61 18.74
N SER A 186 -30.46 -4.24 18.14
CA SER A 186 -29.16 -4.81 18.48
C SER A 186 -28.84 -4.65 19.98
N GLY A 187 -29.06 -3.46 20.55
CA GLY A 187 -28.83 -3.21 21.97
C GLY A 187 -29.77 -3.97 22.90
N GLU A 188 -30.98 -4.30 22.46
CA GLU A 188 -31.92 -5.17 23.21
C GLU A 188 -31.40 -6.62 23.22
N ILE A 189 -30.96 -7.12 22.07
CA ILE A 189 -30.39 -8.46 21.91
C ILE A 189 -29.08 -8.61 22.69
N ASP A 190 -28.21 -7.61 22.66
CA ASP A 190 -26.93 -7.61 23.42
C ASP A 190 -27.18 -7.78 24.93
N ARG A 191 -28.22 -7.14 25.45
CA ARG A 191 -28.60 -7.30 26.86
C ARG A 191 -29.06 -8.72 27.18
N GLU A 192 -29.86 -9.35 26.30
CA GLU A 192 -30.30 -10.74 26.49
C GLU A 192 -29.11 -11.72 26.37
N LEU A 193 -28.24 -11.51 25.39
CA LEU A 193 -27.03 -12.31 25.23
C LEU A 193 -26.13 -12.26 26.49
N LYS A 194 -25.89 -11.08 27.03
CA LYS A 194 -25.09 -10.89 28.25
C LYS A 194 -25.62 -11.59 29.50
N ARG A 195 -26.91 -11.99 29.51
CA ARG A 195 -27.52 -12.73 30.62
C ARG A 195 -27.22 -14.23 30.58
N VAL A 196 -27.06 -14.77 29.34
CA VAL A 196 -26.96 -16.23 29.13
C VAL A 196 -25.55 -16.69 28.73
N ILE A 197 -24.69 -15.75 28.36
CA ILE A 197 -23.33 -16.09 27.89
C ILE A 197 -22.42 -16.46 29.06
N ASP A 198 -21.65 -17.52 28.87
CA ASP A 198 -20.57 -17.88 29.79
C ASP A 198 -19.47 -16.79 29.78
N LYS A 199 -19.17 -16.26 30.96
CA LYS A 199 -18.22 -15.14 31.14
C LYS A 199 -16.76 -15.53 30.93
N GLU A 200 -16.46 -16.81 30.90
CA GLU A 200 -15.11 -17.33 30.60
C GLU A 200 -14.93 -17.66 29.12
N SER A 201 -15.99 -17.55 28.31
CA SER A 201 -15.94 -17.85 26.89
C SER A 201 -15.23 -16.77 26.09
N ASN A 202 -14.56 -17.15 25.00
CA ASN A 202 -13.94 -16.21 24.06
C ASN A 202 -14.96 -15.25 23.45
N LEU A 203 -16.18 -15.71 23.19
CA LEU A 203 -17.27 -14.87 22.72
C LEU A 203 -17.63 -13.75 23.74
N TYR A 204 -17.64 -14.06 25.04
CA TYR A 204 -17.86 -13.04 26.06
C TYR A 204 -16.71 -12.02 26.07
N LEU A 205 -15.45 -12.49 25.96
CA LEU A 205 -14.30 -11.61 25.90
C LEU A 205 -14.37 -10.68 24.67
N GLN A 206 -14.76 -11.21 23.53
CA GLN A 206 -15.00 -10.43 22.30
C GLN A 206 -16.05 -9.33 22.53
N LEU A 207 -17.24 -9.67 22.99
CA LEU A 207 -18.34 -8.72 23.19
C LEU A 207 -18.01 -7.67 24.25
N LYS A 208 -17.28 -8.06 25.28
CA LYS A 208 -16.81 -7.16 26.33
C LYS A 208 -15.76 -6.19 25.80
N GLU A 209 -14.81 -6.70 25.00
CA GLU A 209 -13.82 -5.89 24.32
C GLU A 209 -14.51 -4.84 23.42
N ASP A 210 -15.42 -5.28 22.53
CA ASP A 210 -16.19 -4.40 21.65
C ASP A 210 -16.92 -3.28 22.45
N SER A 211 -17.56 -3.65 23.56
CA SER A 211 -18.27 -2.69 24.42
C SER A 211 -17.33 -1.65 25.05
N VAL A 212 -16.16 -2.11 25.52
CA VAL A 212 -15.15 -1.24 26.14
C VAL A 212 -14.47 -0.35 25.09
N ARG A 213 -14.17 -0.89 23.90
CA ARG A 213 -13.65 -0.14 22.76
C ARG A 213 -14.62 0.94 22.30
N ASN A 214 -15.90 0.62 22.18
CA ASN A 214 -16.95 1.57 21.80
C ASN A 214 -17.13 2.71 22.83
N SER A 215 -16.80 2.47 24.10
CA SER A 215 -16.71 3.52 25.12
C SER A 215 -15.42 4.36 25.05
N LYS A 216 -14.57 4.11 24.04
CA LYS A 216 -13.28 4.76 23.83
C LYS A 216 -12.24 4.44 24.91
N ASN A 217 -12.44 3.41 25.70
CA ASN A 217 -11.45 2.93 26.66
C ASN A 217 -10.56 1.88 25.98
N PHE A 218 -9.63 2.34 25.12
CA PHE A 218 -8.80 1.47 24.32
C PHE A 218 -7.82 0.62 25.15
N ASP A 219 -7.26 1.19 26.22
CA ASP A 219 -6.36 0.44 27.10
C ASP A 219 -7.11 -0.65 27.87
N GLY A 220 -8.36 -0.40 28.25
CA GLY A 220 -9.24 -1.42 28.82
C GLY A 220 -9.59 -2.52 27.81
N ALA A 221 -9.85 -2.15 26.57
CA ALA A 221 -10.12 -3.09 25.48
C ALA A 221 -8.90 -3.97 25.19
N LEU A 222 -7.68 -3.40 25.13
CA LEU A 222 -6.44 -4.13 24.95
C LEU A 222 -6.22 -5.17 26.06
N LYS A 223 -6.46 -4.83 27.32
CA LYS A 223 -6.34 -5.78 28.45
C LYS A 223 -7.30 -6.97 28.31
N ILE A 224 -8.51 -6.74 27.84
CA ILE A 224 -9.47 -7.82 27.59
C ILE A 224 -9.00 -8.68 26.42
N ASN A 225 -8.52 -8.05 25.36
CA ASN A 225 -7.98 -8.73 24.20
C ASN A 225 -6.72 -9.55 24.54
N ASP A 226 -5.86 -9.07 25.47
CA ASP A 226 -4.72 -9.83 25.98
C ASP A 226 -5.16 -11.17 26.60
N ILE A 227 -6.25 -11.17 27.38
CA ILE A 227 -6.82 -12.39 27.95
C ILE A 227 -7.34 -13.31 26.84
N TRP A 228 -8.03 -12.74 25.84
CA TRP A 228 -8.52 -13.53 24.72
C TRP A 228 -7.38 -14.18 23.92
N LEU A 229 -6.31 -13.45 23.63
CA LEU A 229 -5.13 -13.97 22.95
C LEU A 229 -4.42 -15.10 23.72
N LEU A 230 -4.45 -15.07 25.06
CA LEU A 230 -3.91 -16.17 25.88
C LEU A 230 -4.70 -17.48 25.71
N HIS A 231 -6.00 -17.39 25.39
CA HIS A 231 -6.84 -18.56 25.12
C HIS A 231 -6.75 -19.05 23.69
N ALA A 232 -6.33 -18.17 22.76
CA ALA A 232 -6.24 -18.45 21.34
C ALA A 232 -4.84 -18.98 20.98
N GLY A 233 -4.77 -20.16 20.38
CA GLY A 233 -3.49 -20.69 19.87
C GLY A 233 -3.06 -19.99 18.58
N GLU A 234 -1.77 -19.69 18.45
CA GLU A 234 -1.23 -19.10 17.22
C GLU A 234 -1.61 -19.91 15.96
N GLY A 235 -1.92 -19.23 14.88
CA GLY A 235 -2.30 -19.84 13.61
C GLY A 235 -3.69 -20.48 13.60
N THR A 236 -4.51 -20.24 14.63
CA THR A 236 -5.91 -20.71 14.69
C THR A 236 -6.88 -19.62 14.22
N PRO A 237 -8.13 -19.98 13.83
CA PRO A 237 -9.17 -19.00 13.51
C PRO A 237 -9.46 -18.01 14.66
N ASP A 238 -9.40 -18.48 15.90
CA ASP A 238 -9.65 -17.65 17.07
C ASP A 238 -8.53 -16.64 17.30
N TYR A 239 -7.27 -17.05 17.09
CA TYR A 239 -6.13 -16.14 17.09
C TYR A 239 -6.23 -15.07 15.99
N ALA A 240 -6.62 -15.47 14.78
CA ALA A 240 -6.83 -14.54 13.67
C ALA A 240 -7.90 -13.48 14.03
N LEU A 241 -9.00 -13.89 14.62
CA LEU A 241 -10.08 -12.99 15.05
C LEU A 241 -9.64 -12.07 16.19
N ALA A 242 -8.98 -12.61 17.21
CA ALA A 242 -8.51 -11.83 18.36
C ALA A 242 -7.47 -10.76 17.95
N THR A 243 -6.53 -11.13 17.07
CA THR A 243 -5.54 -10.19 16.52
C THR A 243 -6.20 -9.16 15.60
N PHE A 244 -7.23 -9.51 14.82
CA PHE A 244 -8.01 -8.55 14.05
C PHE A 244 -8.70 -7.52 14.94
N HIS A 245 -9.35 -7.95 16.01
CA HIS A 245 -9.96 -7.05 17.00
C HIS A 245 -8.92 -6.12 17.63
N ARG A 246 -7.74 -6.64 17.95
CA ARG A 246 -6.61 -5.85 18.45
C ARG A 246 -6.19 -4.79 17.44
N ALA A 247 -6.10 -5.16 16.17
CA ALA A 247 -5.83 -4.21 15.10
C ALA A 247 -6.87 -3.07 15.06
N ILE A 248 -8.15 -3.39 15.22
CA ILE A 248 -9.22 -2.37 15.25
C ILE A 248 -9.12 -1.47 16.48
N ILE A 249 -8.76 -2.01 17.67
CA ILE A 249 -8.51 -1.19 18.86
C ILE A 249 -7.38 -0.20 18.58
N ASN A 250 -6.27 -0.66 18.02
CA ASN A 250 -5.10 0.15 17.72
C ASN A 250 -5.39 1.18 16.62
N LEU A 251 -6.22 0.84 15.62
CA LEU A 251 -6.72 1.80 14.64
C LEU A 251 -7.46 2.96 15.31
N TRP A 252 -8.40 2.67 16.22
CA TRP A 252 -9.21 3.69 16.89
C TRP A 252 -8.41 4.47 17.93
N LYS A 253 -7.39 3.86 18.53
CA LYS A 253 -6.40 4.51 19.39
C LYS A 253 -5.49 5.46 18.61
N GLY A 254 -5.35 5.25 17.30
CA GLY A 254 -4.45 6.02 16.43
C GLY A 254 -3.02 5.47 16.36
N ASP A 255 -2.80 4.27 16.89
CA ASP A 255 -1.50 3.57 16.84
C ASP A 255 -1.36 2.81 15.52
N LYS A 256 -0.81 3.47 14.52
CA LYS A 256 -0.68 2.92 13.18
C LYS A 256 0.32 1.74 13.11
N GLU A 257 1.37 1.75 13.93
CA GLU A 257 2.37 0.68 13.93
C GLU A 257 1.78 -0.61 14.51
N GLU A 258 1.17 -0.54 15.68
CA GLU A 258 0.51 -1.69 16.28
C GLU A 258 -0.67 -2.17 15.42
N HIS A 259 -1.45 -1.26 14.84
CA HIS A 259 -2.50 -1.62 13.89
C HIS A 259 -1.97 -2.44 12.72
N LYS A 260 -0.89 -2.00 12.08
CA LYS A 260 -0.24 -2.72 10.98
C LYS A 260 0.29 -4.07 11.40
N TYR A 261 0.95 -4.12 12.56
CA TYR A 261 1.50 -5.34 13.14
C TYR A 261 0.42 -6.40 13.33
N ASP A 262 -0.66 -6.03 13.99
CA ASP A 262 -1.76 -6.94 14.30
C ASP A 262 -2.52 -7.39 13.03
N LEU A 263 -2.66 -6.51 12.02
CA LEU A 263 -3.23 -6.88 10.71
C LEU A 263 -2.40 -7.95 10.01
N ILE A 264 -1.07 -7.85 10.08
CA ILE A 264 -0.18 -8.86 9.48
C ILE A 264 -0.34 -10.21 10.18
N LEU A 265 -0.32 -10.23 11.51
CA LEU A 265 -0.49 -11.47 12.27
C LEU A 265 -1.85 -12.12 12.01
N SER A 266 -2.91 -11.31 12.02
CA SER A 266 -4.25 -11.79 11.71
C SER A 266 -4.35 -12.37 10.29
N ALA A 267 -3.78 -11.68 9.30
CA ALA A 267 -3.78 -12.16 7.91
C ALA A 267 -3.01 -13.47 7.74
N ILE A 268 -1.86 -13.62 8.41
CA ILE A 268 -1.09 -14.88 8.41
C ILE A 268 -1.95 -16.02 8.98
N ALA A 269 -2.59 -15.81 10.13
CA ALA A 269 -3.40 -16.82 10.79
C ALA A 269 -4.65 -17.18 9.96
N ASP A 270 -5.31 -16.21 9.33
CA ASP A 270 -6.43 -16.45 8.40
C ASP A 270 -6.01 -17.37 7.25
N ILE A 271 -4.86 -17.11 6.62
CA ILE A 271 -4.36 -17.88 5.49
C ILE A 271 -3.96 -19.30 5.94
N GLN A 272 -3.25 -19.42 7.08
CA GLN A 272 -2.86 -20.71 7.64
C GLN A 272 -4.07 -21.57 8.01
N SER A 273 -5.13 -20.94 8.47
CA SER A 273 -6.42 -21.58 8.75
C SER A 273 -7.29 -21.78 7.50
N ALA A 274 -6.83 -21.41 6.30
CA ALA A 274 -7.58 -21.45 5.04
C ALA A 274 -8.95 -20.73 5.13
N ILE A 275 -9.02 -19.63 5.90
CA ILE A 275 -10.20 -18.76 6.01
C ILE A 275 -10.29 -17.89 4.76
N LYS A 276 -11.49 -17.72 4.21
CA LYS A 276 -11.73 -16.95 3.00
C LYS A 276 -12.26 -15.53 3.28
N ASP A 277 -12.71 -15.25 4.48
CA ASP A 277 -13.02 -13.89 4.93
C ASP A 277 -11.76 -13.21 5.47
N GLN A 278 -11.07 -12.48 4.60
CA GLN A 278 -9.74 -11.93 4.86
C GLN A 278 -9.81 -10.41 5.04
N ALA A 279 -10.56 -9.96 6.04
CA ALA A 279 -10.71 -8.54 6.34
C ALA A 279 -9.37 -7.87 6.68
N SER A 280 -8.52 -8.57 7.42
CA SER A 280 -7.19 -8.11 7.83
C SER A 280 -6.29 -7.84 6.62
N LEU A 281 -6.25 -8.78 5.67
CA LEU A 281 -5.43 -8.64 4.46
C LEU A 281 -5.91 -7.50 3.56
N ARG A 282 -7.25 -7.31 3.46
CA ARG A 282 -7.83 -6.19 2.74
C ARG A 282 -7.43 -4.84 3.36
N MET A 283 -7.59 -4.68 4.69
CA MET A 283 -7.21 -3.45 5.38
C MET A 283 -5.71 -3.19 5.30
N LEU A 284 -4.89 -4.24 5.39
CA LEU A 284 -3.44 -4.13 5.20
C LEU A 284 -3.09 -3.70 3.78
N ALA A 285 -3.79 -4.20 2.76
CA ALA A 285 -3.60 -3.77 1.38
C ALA A 285 -3.93 -2.29 1.18
N GLU A 286 -5.01 -1.79 1.80
CA GLU A 286 -5.35 -0.36 1.82
C GLU A 286 -4.22 0.46 2.45
N MET A 287 -3.73 0.02 3.61
CA MET A 287 -2.65 0.70 4.34
C MET A 287 -1.33 0.72 3.55
N LEU A 288 -0.95 -0.39 2.92
CA LEU A 288 0.24 -0.45 2.07
C LEU A 288 0.11 0.41 0.82
N TYR A 289 -1.10 0.52 0.26
CA TYR A 289 -1.40 1.44 -0.82
C TYR A 289 -1.17 2.90 -0.39
N ASP A 290 -1.61 3.24 0.82
CA ASP A 290 -1.41 4.56 1.42
C ASP A 290 0.07 4.87 1.69
N GLU A 291 0.84 3.86 2.05
CA GLU A 291 2.29 3.96 2.28
C GLU A 291 3.09 3.94 0.96
N GLY A 292 2.48 3.58 -0.17
CA GLY A 292 3.11 3.53 -1.50
C GLY A 292 3.73 2.19 -1.88
N ASP A 293 3.56 1.15 -1.09
CA ASP A 293 3.90 -0.22 -1.49
C ASP A 293 2.79 -0.79 -2.39
N ILE A 294 2.74 -0.26 -3.62
CA ILE A 294 1.69 -0.60 -4.59
C ILE A 294 1.74 -2.07 -5.01
N ASP A 295 2.92 -2.65 -5.03
CA ASP A 295 3.10 -4.04 -5.47
C ASP A 295 2.48 -5.01 -4.45
N ARG A 296 2.78 -4.86 -3.16
CA ARG A 296 2.14 -5.67 -2.12
C ARG A 296 0.66 -5.34 -1.97
N ALA A 297 0.29 -4.07 -2.00
CA ALA A 297 -1.10 -3.65 -1.96
C ALA A 297 -1.93 -4.35 -3.05
N TYR A 298 -1.45 -4.37 -4.29
CA TYR A 298 -2.10 -5.05 -5.39
C TYR A 298 -2.19 -6.56 -5.20
N ASN A 299 -1.10 -7.21 -4.79
CA ASN A 299 -1.08 -8.65 -4.58
C ASN A 299 -2.03 -9.08 -3.44
N TYR A 300 -2.03 -8.34 -2.33
CA TYR A 300 -2.85 -8.65 -1.16
C TYR A 300 -4.33 -8.40 -1.40
N ILE A 301 -4.69 -7.27 -2.03
CA ILE A 301 -6.09 -6.99 -2.34
C ILE A 301 -6.65 -8.00 -3.35
N ARG A 302 -5.84 -8.41 -4.32
CA ARG A 302 -6.23 -9.40 -5.32
C ARG A 302 -6.41 -10.80 -4.72
N PHE A 303 -5.51 -11.18 -3.80
CA PHE A 303 -5.63 -12.43 -3.06
C PHE A 303 -6.91 -12.43 -2.19
N SER A 304 -7.14 -11.36 -1.44
CA SER A 304 -8.34 -11.18 -0.62
C SER A 304 -9.62 -11.18 -1.47
N TRP A 305 -9.60 -10.51 -2.63
CA TRP A 305 -10.71 -10.52 -3.58
C TRP A 305 -11.06 -11.93 -4.04
N ASN A 306 -10.05 -12.69 -4.51
CA ASN A 306 -10.25 -14.05 -4.98
C ASN A 306 -10.82 -14.95 -3.86
N ALA A 307 -10.35 -14.79 -2.64
CA ALA A 307 -10.86 -15.50 -1.48
C ALA A 307 -12.32 -15.15 -1.17
N THR A 308 -12.68 -13.87 -1.22
CA THR A 308 -14.03 -13.37 -0.93
C THR A 308 -15.04 -13.82 -1.99
N VAL A 309 -14.65 -13.78 -3.27
CA VAL A 309 -15.47 -14.29 -4.38
C VAL A 309 -15.67 -15.79 -4.27
N PHE A 310 -14.62 -16.53 -3.94
CA PHE A 310 -14.69 -17.98 -3.73
C PHE A 310 -15.62 -18.35 -2.56
N TYR A 311 -15.63 -17.55 -1.50
CA TYR A 311 -16.53 -17.72 -0.35
C TYR A 311 -18.01 -17.42 -0.69
N ASN A 312 -18.28 -16.66 -1.74
CA ASN A 312 -19.59 -16.14 -2.15
C ASN A 312 -20.17 -15.06 -1.19
N ALA A 313 -19.31 -14.24 -0.58
CA ALA A 313 -19.74 -13.11 0.25
C ALA A 313 -20.02 -11.88 -0.61
N LYS A 314 -21.24 -11.75 -1.15
CA LYS A 314 -21.61 -10.73 -2.16
C LYS A 314 -21.31 -9.30 -1.71
N LEU A 315 -21.68 -8.94 -0.49
CA LEU A 315 -21.49 -7.58 0.02
C LEU A 315 -20.01 -7.26 0.24
N ARG A 316 -19.25 -8.18 0.82
CA ARG A 316 -17.80 -8.01 1.01
C ARG A 316 -17.04 -8.00 -0.33
N SER A 317 -17.50 -8.79 -1.30
CA SER A 317 -16.99 -8.73 -2.66
C SER A 317 -17.15 -7.34 -3.24
N LEU A 318 -18.30 -6.70 -3.08
CA LEU A 318 -18.54 -5.34 -3.57
C LEU A 318 -17.59 -4.31 -2.92
N GLN A 319 -17.39 -4.39 -1.61
CA GLN A 319 -16.47 -3.51 -0.88
C GLN A 319 -15.02 -3.68 -1.35
N THR A 320 -14.58 -4.94 -1.45
CA THR A 320 -13.23 -5.27 -1.90
C THR A 320 -13.02 -4.87 -3.36
N ALA A 321 -14.06 -4.99 -4.23
CA ALA A 321 -14.01 -4.59 -5.63
C ALA A 321 -13.71 -3.10 -5.81
N THR A 322 -14.30 -2.24 -4.98
CA THR A 322 -14.09 -0.80 -5.07
C THR A 322 -12.62 -0.45 -4.80
N ILE A 323 -12.05 -1.05 -3.76
CA ILE A 323 -10.64 -0.84 -3.38
C ILE A 323 -9.71 -1.49 -4.41
N LEU A 324 -10.01 -2.71 -4.84
CA LEU A 324 -9.28 -3.41 -5.90
C LEU A 324 -9.22 -2.56 -7.17
N SER A 325 -10.33 -1.98 -7.60
CA SER A 325 -10.39 -1.13 -8.80
C SER A 325 -9.47 0.08 -8.68
N LEU A 326 -9.40 0.70 -7.50
CA LEU A 326 -8.54 1.85 -7.25
C LEU A 326 -7.05 1.46 -7.30
N ILE A 327 -6.70 0.40 -6.57
CA ILE A 327 -5.32 -0.11 -6.51
C ILE A 327 -4.88 -0.65 -7.89
N ASP A 328 -5.75 -1.41 -8.57
CA ASP A 328 -5.47 -1.94 -9.90
C ASP A 328 -5.21 -0.82 -10.91
N LYS A 329 -6.04 0.21 -10.94
CA LYS A 329 -5.83 1.37 -11.82
C LYS A 329 -4.46 2.01 -11.59
N THR A 330 -4.04 2.17 -10.33
CA THR A 330 -2.74 2.74 -9.99
C THR A 330 -1.60 1.82 -10.39
N TYR A 331 -1.77 0.51 -10.16
CA TYR A 331 -0.80 -0.52 -10.52
C TYR A 331 -0.64 -0.61 -12.05
N GLN A 332 -1.75 -0.62 -12.81
CA GLN A 332 -1.71 -0.61 -14.27
C GLN A 332 -1.04 0.66 -14.80
N GLY A 333 -1.36 1.82 -14.22
CA GLY A 333 -0.69 3.08 -14.56
C GLY A 333 0.83 3.04 -14.29
N LYS A 334 1.26 2.39 -13.22
CA LYS A 334 2.68 2.12 -12.93
C LYS A 334 3.33 1.28 -14.03
N ILE A 335 2.68 0.18 -14.41
CA ILE A 335 3.16 -0.75 -15.45
C ILE A 335 3.23 -0.04 -16.80
N GLU A 336 2.17 0.70 -17.20
CA GLU A 336 2.14 1.43 -18.46
C GLU A 336 3.24 2.49 -18.53
N ASN A 337 3.46 3.23 -17.43
CA ASN A 337 4.55 4.18 -17.34
C ASN A 337 5.94 3.52 -17.46
N GLN A 338 6.13 2.38 -16.80
CA GLN A 338 7.37 1.59 -16.92
C GLN A 338 7.57 1.10 -18.36
N LYS A 339 6.51 0.57 -18.98
CA LYS A 339 6.52 0.09 -20.36
C LYS A 339 6.82 1.21 -21.35
N SER A 340 6.16 2.36 -21.20
CA SER A 340 6.38 3.54 -22.03
C SER A 340 7.82 4.05 -21.92
N LYS A 341 8.36 4.11 -20.71
CA LYS A 341 9.76 4.48 -20.49
C LYS A 341 10.75 3.49 -21.09
N LEU A 342 10.48 2.19 -20.93
CA LEU A 342 11.30 1.15 -21.55
C LEU A 342 11.27 1.27 -23.08
N GLN A 343 10.11 1.53 -23.67
CA GLN A 343 9.97 1.79 -25.11
C GLN A 343 10.78 3.02 -25.55
N ASN A 344 10.71 4.12 -24.77
CA ASN A 344 11.48 5.33 -25.05
C ASN A 344 12.99 5.07 -24.96
N TYR A 345 13.44 4.29 -23.98
CA TYR A 345 14.84 3.89 -23.88
C TYR A 345 15.28 3.00 -25.06
N LEU A 346 14.42 2.05 -25.48
CA LEU A 346 14.69 1.21 -26.64
C LEU A 346 14.82 2.04 -27.92
N ILE A 347 13.93 3.04 -28.13
CA ILE A 347 13.99 3.98 -29.25
C ILE A 347 15.29 4.78 -29.19
N LEU A 348 15.66 5.28 -28.01
CA LEU A 348 16.86 6.09 -27.84
C LEU A 348 18.13 5.27 -28.08
N ILE A 349 18.19 4.04 -27.54
CA ILE A 349 19.30 3.11 -27.79
C ILE A 349 19.37 2.74 -29.27
N SER A 350 18.23 2.47 -29.91
CA SER A 350 18.16 2.15 -31.33
C SER A 350 18.62 3.32 -32.20
N SER A 351 18.23 4.54 -31.87
CA SER A 351 18.68 5.75 -32.59
C SER A 351 20.17 5.99 -32.43
N LEU A 352 20.71 5.76 -31.23
CA LEU A 352 22.15 5.83 -30.97
C LEU A 352 22.92 4.76 -31.78
N PHE A 353 22.35 3.56 -31.85
CA PHE A 353 22.95 2.47 -32.65
C PHE A 353 22.96 2.80 -34.14
N VAL A 354 21.87 3.41 -34.66
CA VAL A 354 21.81 3.89 -36.05
C VAL A 354 22.84 4.99 -36.31
N MET A 355 22.97 5.96 -35.39
CA MET A 355 23.99 6.99 -35.49
C MET A 355 25.42 6.42 -35.46
N LEU A 356 25.66 5.47 -34.59
CA LEU A 356 26.96 4.77 -34.52
C LEU A 356 27.25 4.00 -35.80
N ALA A 357 26.25 3.28 -36.34
CA ALA A 357 26.37 2.57 -37.61
C ALA A 357 26.66 3.51 -38.79
N VAL A 358 25.94 4.68 -38.82
CA VAL A 358 26.20 5.72 -39.81
C VAL A 358 27.60 6.32 -39.66
N ALA A 359 28.04 6.58 -38.43
CA ALA A 359 29.41 7.05 -38.18
C ALA A 359 30.47 6.04 -38.63
N LEU A 360 30.26 4.73 -38.35
CA LEU A 360 31.12 3.67 -38.84
C LEU A 360 31.15 3.55 -40.36
N LEU A 361 30.00 3.73 -41.03
CA LEU A 361 29.92 3.74 -42.48
C LEU A 361 30.64 4.96 -43.09
N VAL A 362 30.54 6.12 -42.45
CA VAL A 362 31.29 7.33 -42.87
C VAL A 362 32.78 7.12 -42.67
N ILE A 363 33.18 6.56 -41.52
CA ILE A 363 34.58 6.21 -41.21
C ILE A 363 35.09 5.18 -42.22
N PHE A 364 34.30 4.13 -42.50
CA PHE A 364 34.63 3.11 -43.50
C PHE A 364 34.81 3.70 -44.90
N LYS A 365 33.88 4.61 -45.29
CA LYS A 365 33.98 5.31 -46.59
C LYS A 365 35.20 6.24 -46.66
N GLN A 366 35.51 6.93 -45.57
CA GLN A 366 36.71 7.77 -45.47
C GLN A 366 37.98 6.92 -45.47
N ASN A 367 37.99 5.79 -44.71
CA ASN A 367 39.12 4.85 -44.72
C ASN A 367 39.35 4.24 -46.11
N LYS A 368 38.26 3.92 -46.84
CA LYS A 368 38.35 3.40 -48.20
C LYS A 368 38.94 4.46 -49.18
N ARG A 369 38.51 5.74 -49.03
CA ARG A 369 39.08 6.86 -49.77
C ARG A 369 40.56 7.08 -49.41
N LEU A 370 40.85 7.00 -48.11
CA LEU A 370 42.24 7.12 -47.63
C LEU A 370 43.12 5.96 -48.11
N SER A 371 42.56 4.74 -48.12
CA SER A 371 43.26 3.57 -48.67
C SER A 371 43.56 3.66 -50.15
N ASN A 372 42.58 4.21 -50.95
CA ASN A 372 42.79 4.42 -52.37
C ASN A 372 43.80 5.53 -52.62
N ALA A 373 43.75 6.65 -51.85
CA ALA A 373 44.75 7.71 -51.93
C ALA A 373 46.16 7.26 -51.49
N LYS A 374 46.24 6.32 -50.53
CA LYS A 374 47.51 5.69 -50.08
C LYS A 374 48.09 4.73 -51.10
N ALA A 375 47.22 4.03 -51.88
CA ALA A 375 47.70 3.15 -52.97
C ALA A 375 48.33 3.95 -54.11
N GLU A 376 47.88 5.16 -54.35
CA GLU A 376 48.50 6.09 -55.31
C GLU A 376 49.83 6.67 -54.80
N LEU A 377 49.99 6.81 -53.47
CA LEU A 377 51.21 7.31 -52.84
C LEU A 377 52.28 6.21 -52.60
N GLN A 378 51.92 4.92 -52.70
CA GLN A 378 52.87 3.78 -52.55
C GLN A 378 53.95 3.72 -53.61
N ASN A 379 53.90 4.50 -54.63
CA ASN A 379 54.98 4.60 -55.62
C ASN A 379 56.18 5.46 -55.17
N ALA A 380 56.13 6.04 -54.00
CA ALA A 380 57.26 6.74 -53.39
C ALA A 380 57.82 5.95 -52.20
N ASN A 381 58.95 5.34 -52.41
CA ASN A 381 59.63 4.38 -51.57
C ASN A 381 60.17 4.84 -50.20
N SER A 382 59.66 5.96 -49.64
CA SER A 382 60.17 6.48 -48.34
C SER A 382 59.13 6.54 -47.20
N GLU A 383 57.82 6.14 -47.38
CA GLU A 383 56.75 6.38 -46.41
C GLU A 383 56.29 5.15 -45.60
N LEU A 384 56.80 3.98 -45.94
CA LEU A 384 56.39 2.73 -45.21
C LEU A 384 56.67 2.79 -43.70
N ASN A 385 57.71 3.50 -43.29
CA ASN A 385 58.07 3.64 -41.88
C ASN A 385 57.20 4.63 -41.12
N ASN A 386 56.56 5.61 -41.83
CA ASN A 386 55.62 6.50 -41.19
C ASN A 386 54.24 5.87 -41.00
N LEU A 387 53.86 4.99 -41.94
CA LEU A 387 52.59 4.26 -41.87
C LEU A 387 52.53 3.33 -40.66
N ASN A 388 53.63 2.63 -40.32
CA ASN A 388 53.69 1.79 -39.14
C ASN A 388 53.61 2.58 -37.82
N LYS A 389 54.14 3.82 -37.80
CA LYS A 389 53.99 4.70 -36.62
C LYS A 389 52.58 5.24 -36.49
N GLU A 390 51.91 5.51 -37.60
CA GLU A 390 50.48 5.95 -37.55
C GLU A 390 49.54 4.81 -37.17
N LEU A 391 49.82 3.58 -37.65
CA LEU A 391 49.01 2.40 -37.28
C LEU A 391 49.09 2.09 -35.76
N ASN A 392 50.28 2.20 -35.16
CA ASN A 392 50.46 2.02 -33.72
C ASN A 392 49.73 3.11 -32.93
N LYS A 393 49.74 4.36 -33.44
CA LYS A 393 49.03 5.47 -32.80
C LYS A 393 47.51 5.29 -32.86
N VAL A 394 46.97 4.80 -33.98
CA VAL A 394 45.55 4.47 -34.13
C VAL A 394 45.14 3.34 -33.20
N ASN A 395 46.00 2.36 -32.96
CA ASN A 395 45.71 1.29 -31.99
C ASN A 395 45.71 1.79 -30.53
N GLU A 396 46.59 2.75 -30.20
CA GLU A 396 46.58 3.41 -28.88
C GLU A 396 45.32 4.25 -28.70
N ASP A 397 44.91 5.00 -29.74
CA ASP A 397 43.68 5.82 -29.72
C ASP A 397 42.43 4.94 -29.64
N LEU A 398 42.44 3.75 -30.33
CA LEU A 398 41.33 2.79 -30.25
C LEU A 398 41.21 2.16 -28.86
N THR A 399 42.35 1.92 -28.20
CA THR A 399 42.38 1.44 -26.82
C THR A 399 41.86 2.48 -25.85
N LEU A 400 42.22 3.75 -26.07
CA LEU A 400 41.73 4.87 -25.30
C LEU A 400 40.21 5.09 -25.51
N LEU A 401 39.73 4.96 -26.76
CA LEU A 401 38.33 5.10 -27.10
C LEU A 401 37.47 3.99 -26.47
N ASN A 402 37.99 2.75 -26.44
CA ASN A 402 37.35 1.62 -25.76
C ASN A 402 37.23 1.86 -24.22
N LEU A 403 38.26 2.46 -23.62
CA LEU A 403 38.22 2.88 -22.22
C LEU A 403 37.18 3.98 -21.98
N MET A 404 37.07 4.95 -22.90
CA MET A 404 36.04 6.02 -22.81
C MET A 404 34.62 5.46 -23.00
N LEU A 405 34.43 4.52 -23.94
CA LEU A 405 33.14 3.87 -24.17
C LEU A 405 32.67 3.06 -22.94
N ASN A 406 33.60 2.32 -22.32
CA ASN A 406 33.30 1.61 -21.08
C ASN A 406 32.96 2.56 -19.92
N LYS A 407 33.63 3.71 -19.82
CA LYS A 407 33.32 4.73 -18.83
C LYS A 407 31.94 5.34 -19.07
N ALA A 408 31.61 5.66 -20.32
CA ALA A 408 30.29 6.19 -20.67
C ALA A 408 29.14 5.18 -20.41
N ASN A 409 29.39 3.88 -20.64
CA ASN A 409 28.43 2.84 -20.33
C ASN A 409 28.19 2.67 -18.83
N ASN A 410 29.24 2.83 -18.02
CA ASN A 410 29.10 2.79 -16.55
C ASN A 410 28.32 4.02 -16.05
N GLU A 411 28.62 5.21 -16.56
CA GLU A 411 27.90 6.44 -16.24
C GLU A 411 26.41 6.36 -16.65
N LEU A 412 26.12 5.71 -17.77
CA LEU A 412 24.75 5.44 -18.24
C LEU A 412 24.01 4.48 -17.29
N SER A 413 24.71 3.44 -16.83
CA SER A 413 24.15 2.47 -15.87
C SER A 413 23.81 3.12 -14.54
N ASP A 414 24.71 3.99 -14.03
CA ASP A 414 24.47 4.71 -12.77
C ASP A 414 23.33 5.74 -12.91
N SER A 415 23.25 6.42 -14.06
CA SER A 415 22.12 7.30 -14.37
C SER A 415 20.78 6.56 -14.42
N ASN A 416 20.77 5.33 -14.94
CA ASN A 416 19.56 4.52 -14.97
C ASN A 416 19.10 4.09 -13.57
N LYS A 417 20.04 3.71 -12.69
CA LYS A 417 19.72 3.42 -11.28
C LYS A 417 19.10 4.62 -10.55
N ILE A 418 19.66 5.81 -10.78
CA ILE A 418 19.12 7.05 -10.21
C ILE A 418 17.68 7.27 -10.69
N LYS A 419 17.40 7.07 -11.99
CA LYS A 419 16.06 7.22 -12.56
C LYS A 419 15.05 6.23 -11.95
N GLU A 420 15.46 4.97 -11.70
CA GLU A 420 14.60 3.98 -11.04
C GLU A 420 14.20 4.42 -9.63
N VAL A 421 15.14 4.99 -8.86
CA VAL A 421 14.87 5.55 -7.54
C VAL A 421 13.89 6.73 -7.62
N TYR A 422 14.04 7.61 -8.64
CA TYR A 422 13.09 8.70 -8.88
C TYR A 422 11.68 8.21 -9.14
N ILE A 423 11.56 7.19 -9.98
CA ILE A 423 10.27 6.60 -10.33
C ILE A 423 9.60 6.02 -9.08
N GLY A 424 10.37 5.27 -8.28
CA GLY A 424 9.88 4.71 -7.02
C GLY A 424 9.32 5.78 -6.07
N ARG A 425 10.08 6.84 -5.84
CA ARG A 425 9.68 7.95 -4.97
C ARG A 425 8.47 8.73 -5.51
N PHE A 426 8.39 8.91 -6.80
CA PHE A 426 7.24 9.59 -7.41
C PHE A 426 5.95 8.79 -7.26
N ILE A 427 6.02 7.48 -7.44
CA ILE A 427 4.88 6.57 -7.23
C ILE A 427 4.43 6.59 -5.77
N GLU A 428 5.36 6.58 -4.82
CA GLU A 428 5.09 6.71 -3.39
C GLU A 428 4.30 7.99 -3.08
N LEU A 429 4.77 9.14 -3.58
CA LEU A 429 4.10 10.42 -3.43
C LEU A 429 2.69 10.43 -4.03
N CYS A 430 2.53 9.93 -5.25
CA CYS A 430 1.21 9.85 -5.89
C CYS A 430 0.22 9.02 -5.07
N SER A 431 0.70 7.92 -4.47
CA SER A 431 -0.13 7.01 -3.67
C SER A 431 -0.66 7.70 -2.41
N VAL A 432 0.17 8.46 -1.71
CA VAL A 432 -0.24 9.26 -0.55
C VAL A 432 -1.39 10.20 -0.90
N TYR A 433 -1.32 10.87 -2.07
CA TYR A 433 -2.34 11.85 -2.47
C TYR A 433 -3.68 11.22 -2.85
N ILE A 434 -3.66 10.06 -3.49
CA ILE A 434 -4.92 9.35 -3.82
C ILE A 434 -5.69 9.00 -2.54
N ASN A 435 -4.96 8.61 -1.50
CA ASN A 435 -5.57 8.26 -0.22
C ASN A 435 -6.17 9.45 0.52
N LYS A 436 -5.49 10.58 0.50
CA LYS A 436 -6.01 11.83 1.08
C LYS A 436 -7.29 12.27 0.40
N ILE A 437 -7.38 12.11 -0.93
CA ILE A 437 -8.62 12.40 -1.67
C ILE A 437 -9.75 11.45 -1.22
N ASP A 438 -9.45 10.17 -1.01
CA ASP A 438 -10.48 9.23 -0.54
C ASP A 438 -10.93 9.51 0.89
N ASP A 439 -10.01 9.87 1.78
CA ASP A 439 -10.33 10.30 3.15
C ASP A 439 -11.16 11.58 3.17
N PHE A 440 -10.84 12.55 2.32
CA PHE A 440 -11.65 13.76 2.17
C PHE A 440 -13.06 13.43 1.67
N ARG A 441 -13.17 12.57 0.67
CA ARG A 441 -14.46 12.07 0.16
C ARG A 441 -15.26 11.37 1.27
N ARG A 442 -14.62 10.55 2.11
CA ARG A 442 -15.26 9.87 3.24
C ARG A 442 -15.77 10.86 4.28
N LYS A 443 -14.97 11.87 4.63
CA LYS A 443 -15.36 12.94 5.55
C LYS A 443 -16.58 13.70 5.05
N ILE A 444 -16.63 14.01 3.75
CA ILE A 444 -17.79 14.65 3.12
C ILE A 444 -19.02 13.74 3.19
N ASN A 445 -18.87 12.48 2.77
CA ASN A 445 -19.97 11.52 2.76
C ASN A 445 -20.49 11.23 4.16
N ALA A 446 -19.64 11.17 5.17
CA ALA A 446 -20.05 11.02 6.56
C ALA A 446 -20.93 12.22 7.01
N LYS A 447 -20.49 13.45 6.72
CA LYS A 447 -21.26 14.67 7.06
C LYS A 447 -22.60 14.75 6.30
N ILE A 448 -22.63 14.29 5.05
CA ILE A 448 -23.86 14.22 4.26
C ILE A 448 -24.83 13.18 4.86
N LYS A 449 -24.32 12.00 5.24
CA LYS A 449 -25.10 10.93 5.89
C LYS A 449 -25.66 11.37 7.24
N ASP A 450 -24.91 12.15 8.00
CA ASP A 450 -25.34 12.71 9.29
C ASP A 450 -26.32 13.89 9.14
N GLY A 451 -26.77 14.19 7.92
CA GLY A 451 -27.70 15.31 7.65
C GLY A 451 -27.06 16.69 7.72
N LYS A 452 -25.72 16.75 7.93
CA LYS A 452 -24.96 18.01 8.07
C LYS A 452 -24.45 18.53 6.72
N VAL A 453 -25.37 18.72 5.78
CA VAL A 453 -25.03 19.11 4.40
C VAL A 453 -24.29 20.46 4.35
N LYS A 454 -24.65 21.41 5.23
CA LYS A 454 -23.94 22.70 5.32
C LYS A 454 -22.50 22.54 5.78
N ASP A 455 -22.25 21.65 6.73
CA ASP A 455 -20.89 21.36 7.20
C ASP A 455 -20.07 20.63 6.13
N ALA A 456 -20.70 19.76 5.35
CA ALA A 456 -20.07 19.13 4.20
C ALA A 456 -19.71 20.17 3.11
N GLN A 457 -20.62 21.13 2.86
CA GLN A 457 -20.38 22.23 1.92
C GLN A 457 -19.27 23.17 2.39
N MET A 458 -19.26 23.52 3.70
CA MET A 458 -18.17 24.30 4.31
C MET A 458 -16.83 23.56 4.20
N LEU A 459 -16.82 22.26 4.44
CA LEU A 459 -15.61 21.44 4.29
C LEU A 459 -15.07 21.46 2.85
N CYS A 460 -15.99 21.40 1.86
CA CYS A 460 -15.61 21.50 0.45
C CYS A 460 -15.11 22.89 0.05
N GLN A 461 -15.54 23.93 0.75
CA GLN A 461 -15.18 25.33 0.48
C GLN A 461 -14.02 25.82 1.36
N SER A 462 -13.59 25.00 2.32
CA SER A 462 -12.51 25.36 3.24
C SER A 462 -11.19 25.48 2.48
N GLN A 463 -10.70 26.69 2.42
CA GLN A 463 -9.39 27.00 1.84
C GLN A 463 -8.26 26.48 2.74
N ASP A 464 -8.45 26.54 4.06
CA ASP A 464 -7.45 26.16 5.06
C ASP A 464 -7.03 24.69 4.93
N ILE A 465 -7.98 23.79 4.66
CA ILE A 465 -7.70 22.35 4.45
C ILE A 465 -6.86 22.16 3.17
N MET A 466 -7.16 22.90 2.14
CA MET A 466 -6.41 22.81 0.89
C MET A 466 -4.99 23.38 1.06
N ASP A 467 -4.86 24.44 1.81
CA ASP A 467 -3.55 25.08 2.04
C ASP A 467 -2.65 24.19 2.90
N GLU A 468 -3.20 23.54 3.94
CA GLU A 468 -2.48 22.57 4.79
C GLU A 468 -2.00 21.36 3.98
N GLU A 469 -2.86 20.82 3.11
CA GLU A 469 -2.50 19.69 2.24
C GLU A 469 -1.41 20.05 1.21
N PHE A 470 -1.40 21.29 0.72
CA PHE A 470 -0.35 21.76 -0.18
C PHE A 470 0.98 22.00 0.53
N GLU A 471 0.96 22.53 1.76
CA GLU A 471 2.18 22.65 2.55
C GLU A 471 2.82 21.29 2.83
N GLU A 472 2.02 20.27 3.12
CA GLU A 472 2.52 18.91 3.29
C GLU A 472 3.04 18.31 1.96
N LEU A 473 2.36 18.57 0.82
CA LEU A 473 2.86 18.19 -0.51
C LEU A 473 4.24 18.78 -0.76
N TYR A 474 4.37 20.07 -0.49
CA TYR A 474 5.63 20.77 -0.75
C TYR A 474 6.73 20.26 0.19
N TYR A 475 6.42 20.01 1.45
CA TYR A 475 7.35 19.45 2.41
C TYR A 475 7.85 18.05 1.97
N ASN A 476 6.94 17.18 1.54
CA ASN A 476 7.27 15.84 1.04
C ASN A 476 8.10 15.89 -0.26
N PHE A 477 7.74 16.79 -1.16
CA PHE A 477 8.50 17.04 -2.38
C PHE A 477 9.90 17.55 -2.07
N ASP A 478 10.02 18.57 -1.21
CA ASP A 478 11.28 19.20 -0.82
C ASP A 478 12.22 18.16 -0.18
N ASN A 479 11.70 17.35 0.75
CA ASN A 479 12.46 16.28 1.38
C ASN A 479 12.95 15.23 0.37
N ALA A 480 12.05 14.73 -0.47
CA ALA A 480 12.41 13.74 -1.47
C ALA A 480 13.44 14.28 -2.47
N PHE A 481 13.28 15.54 -2.85
CA PHE A 481 14.19 16.20 -3.77
C PHE A 481 15.58 16.43 -3.15
N LEU A 482 15.64 16.94 -1.90
CA LEU A 482 16.91 17.22 -1.23
C LEU A 482 17.63 15.94 -0.77
N GLN A 483 16.93 14.82 -0.59
CA GLN A 483 17.60 13.52 -0.43
C GLN A 483 18.37 13.09 -1.68
N LEU A 484 17.89 13.49 -2.85
CA LEU A 484 18.54 13.19 -4.12
C LEU A 484 19.59 14.21 -4.49
N PHE A 485 19.41 15.45 -4.05
CA PHE A 485 20.31 16.58 -4.31
C PHE A 485 20.57 17.35 -3.02
N PRO A 486 21.37 16.79 -2.09
CA PRO A 486 21.59 17.39 -0.77
C PRO A 486 22.17 18.80 -0.85
N ASP A 487 23.07 19.04 -1.78
CA ASP A 487 23.78 20.33 -1.95
C ASP A 487 23.06 21.29 -2.91
N PHE A 488 21.81 20.99 -3.28
CA PHE A 488 21.10 21.73 -4.33
C PHE A 488 21.03 23.24 -4.07
N VAL A 489 20.67 23.64 -2.84
CA VAL A 489 20.52 25.06 -2.49
C VAL A 489 21.85 25.78 -2.57
N ASP A 490 22.91 25.16 -2.10
CA ASP A 490 24.28 25.73 -2.15
C ASP A 490 24.73 25.85 -3.60
N LYS A 491 24.52 24.81 -4.40
CA LYS A 491 24.84 24.80 -5.83
C LYS A 491 24.07 25.87 -6.62
N VAL A 492 22.78 26.06 -6.31
CA VAL A 492 22.00 27.16 -6.91
C VAL A 492 22.53 28.50 -6.46
N ASN A 493 22.87 28.65 -5.19
CA ASN A 493 23.44 29.89 -4.66
C ASN A 493 24.82 30.23 -5.25
N GLU A 494 25.60 29.21 -5.64
CA GLU A 494 26.86 29.39 -6.38
C GLU A 494 26.65 30.02 -7.77
N LEU A 495 25.45 29.92 -8.36
CA LEU A 495 25.12 30.49 -9.67
C LEU A 495 24.55 31.91 -9.58
N LEU A 496 24.34 32.45 -8.38
CA LEU A 496 23.73 33.75 -8.15
C LEU A 496 24.76 34.77 -7.64
N ASN A 497 24.51 36.04 -7.94
CA ASN A 497 25.31 37.15 -7.37
C ASN A 497 25.15 37.19 -5.86
N GLU A 498 26.20 37.55 -5.13
CA GLU A 498 26.29 37.52 -3.67
C GLU A 498 25.09 38.17 -2.95
N ASN A 499 24.57 39.28 -3.47
CA ASN A 499 23.46 40.02 -2.86
C ASN A 499 22.08 39.37 -3.10
N TYR A 500 22.01 38.29 -3.87
CA TYR A 500 20.77 37.67 -4.29
C TYR A 500 20.68 36.16 -3.96
N LYS A 501 21.59 35.67 -3.13
CA LYS A 501 21.57 34.29 -2.65
C LYS A 501 20.29 33.99 -1.87
N PHE A 502 19.77 32.81 -2.04
CA PHE A 502 18.62 32.34 -1.28
C PHE A 502 19.03 32.06 0.16
N ILE A 503 18.37 32.72 1.09
CA ILE A 503 18.47 32.47 2.53
C ILE A 503 17.12 31.89 2.95
N LEU A 504 17.11 30.63 3.34
CA LEU A 504 15.91 29.95 3.79
C LEU A 504 15.56 30.34 5.23
N LYS A 505 14.28 30.41 5.54
CA LYS A 505 13.79 30.65 6.90
C LYS A 505 14.02 29.39 7.74
N ASN A 506 14.03 29.56 9.06
CA ASN A 506 14.21 28.43 9.97
C ASN A 506 13.09 27.40 9.79
N GLY A 507 13.44 26.17 9.37
CA GLY A 507 12.49 25.08 9.08
C GLY A 507 11.98 25.02 7.62
N GLU A 508 12.33 25.96 6.76
CA GLU A 508 11.99 25.93 5.33
C GLU A 508 13.04 25.13 4.55
N LEU A 509 12.63 24.10 3.86
CA LEU A 509 13.52 23.25 3.06
C LEU A 509 13.83 23.87 1.69
N LEU A 510 12.79 24.30 0.98
CA LEU A 510 12.89 25.05 -0.26
C LEU A 510 11.83 26.16 -0.25
N ASN A 511 12.20 27.36 -0.66
CA ASN A 511 11.23 28.42 -0.93
C ASN A 511 10.57 28.24 -2.32
N PRO A 512 9.50 28.97 -2.65
CA PRO A 512 8.81 28.83 -3.93
C PRO A 512 9.70 29.03 -5.16
N GLU A 513 10.67 29.94 -5.10
CA GLU A 513 11.62 30.18 -6.19
C GLU A 513 12.55 28.96 -6.38
N LEU A 514 13.03 28.37 -5.29
CA LEU A 514 13.88 27.17 -5.31
C LEU A 514 13.10 25.91 -5.74
N ARG A 515 11.82 25.77 -5.38
CA ARG A 515 10.96 24.67 -5.86
C ARG A 515 10.79 24.72 -7.37
N ILE A 516 10.66 25.92 -7.95
CA ILE A 516 10.63 26.08 -9.42
C ILE A 516 11.94 25.58 -10.02
N ILE A 517 13.08 25.96 -9.46
CA ILE A 517 14.41 25.54 -9.93
C ILE A 517 14.57 24.02 -9.75
N ALA A 518 14.10 23.46 -8.64
CA ALA A 518 14.11 22.02 -8.38
C ALA A 518 13.29 21.23 -9.43
N LEU A 519 12.12 21.75 -9.81
CA LEU A 519 11.31 21.15 -10.89
C LEU A 519 12.02 21.22 -12.23
N ILE A 520 12.69 22.34 -12.53
CA ILE A 520 13.53 22.46 -13.72
C ILE A 520 14.68 21.45 -13.69
N ARG A 521 15.32 21.26 -12.51
CA ARG A 521 16.38 20.25 -12.33
C ARG A 521 15.87 18.83 -12.62
N LEU A 522 14.63 18.52 -12.27
CA LEU A 522 13.96 17.26 -12.59
C LEU A 522 13.51 17.16 -14.06
N GLY A 523 13.82 18.16 -14.89
CA GLY A 523 13.44 18.18 -16.30
C GLY A 523 12.02 18.70 -16.59
N ILE A 524 11.33 19.24 -15.58
CA ILE A 524 9.98 19.82 -15.71
C ILE A 524 10.13 21.31 -16.05
N ASN A 525 10.36 21.60 -17.31
CA ASN A 525 10.56 22.98 -17.79
C ASN A 525 9.28 23.70 -18.21
N ASP A 526 8.18 22.95 -18.36
CA ASP A 526 6.89 23.48 -18.79
C ASP A 526 6.28 24.36 -17.69
N GLY A 527 6.14 25.65 -17.95
CA GLY A 527 5.57 26.62 -17.02
C GLY A 527 4.15 26.27 -16.58
N THR A 528 3.35 25.62 -17.44
CA THR A 528 1.99 25.19 -17.13
C THR A 528 2.01 24.05 -16.09
N LYS A 529 2.89 23.08 -16.27
CA LYS A 529 3.06 21.97 -15.30
C LYS A 529 3.56 22.47 -13.96
N ILE A 530 4.51 23.40 -13.96
CA ILE A 530 5.04 24.04 -12.75
C ILE A 530 3.94 24.85 -12.04
N SER A 531 3.15 25.62 -12.82
CA SER A 531 2.00 26.40 -12.33
C SER A 531 0.96 25.51 -11.65
N LEU A 532 0.62 24.37 -12.26
CA LEU A 532 -0.32 23.39 -11.69
C LEU A 532 0.21 22.78 -10.38
N PHE A 533 1.49 22.42 -10.35
CA PHE A 533 2.09 21.79 -9.17
C PHE A 533 2.19 22.75 -7.99
N LEU A 534 2.65 24.01 -8.26
CA LEU A 534 2.88 25.01 -7.21
C LEU A 534 1.66 25.90 -6.91
N ARG A 535 0.56 25.74 -7.66
CA ARG A 535 -0.65 26.56 -7.52
C ARG A 535 -0.45 28.06 -7.70
N TYR A 536 0.60 28.45 -8.40
CA TYR A 536 0.82 29.83 -8.78
C TYR A 536 0.27 30.11 -10.17
N SER A 537 -0.11 31.36 -10.45
CA SER A 537 -0.48 31.73 -11.81
C SER A 537 0.70 31.53 -12.75
N LEU A 538 0.40 31.23 -14.01
CA LEU A 538 1.44 31.07 -15.05
C LEU A 538 2.34 32.30 -15.10
N THR A 539 1.74 33.49 -14.96
CA THR A 539 2.44 34.78 -14.92
C THR A 539 3.41 34.84 -13.72
N THR A 540 2.98 34.33 -12.56
CA THR A 540 3.81 34.28 -11.36
C THR A 540 5.03 33.38 -11.56
N ILE A 541 4.85 32.21 -12.19
CA ILE A 541 5.96 31.30 -12.51
C ILE A 541 6.97 31.97 -13.46
N TYR A 542 6.49 32.61 -14.51
CA TYR A 542 7.36 33.34 -15.43
C TYR A 542 8.10 34.51 -14.75
N ASN A 543 7.43 35.23 -13.85
CA ASN A 543 8.06 36.31 -13.09
C ASN A 543 9.16 35.76 -12.16
N PHE A 544 8.93 34.67 -11.46
CA PHE A 544 9.94 34.04 -10.61
C PHE A 544 11.15 33.55 -11.44
N ARG A 545 10.90 32.87 -12.55
CA ARG A 545 11.98 32.43 -13.46
C ARG A 545 12.78 33.59 -14.00
N THR A 546 12.12 34.64 -14.48
CA THR A 546 12.78 35.81 -15.00
C THR A 546 13.57 36.55 -13.92
N LYS A 547 12.98 36.68 -12.74
CA LYS A 547 13.62 37.29 -11.56
C LYS A 547 14.89 36.54 -11.19
N THR A 548 14.84 35.20 -11.11
CA THR A 548 16.00 34.37 -10.79
C THR A 548 17.08 34.48 -11.88
N LYS A 549 16.70 34.41 -13.16
CA LYS A 549 17.64 34.58 -14.27
C LYS A 549 18.28 35.96 -14.33
N ASN A 550 17.65 36.99 -13.78
CA ASN A 550 18.24 38.33 -13.68
C ASN A 550 19.22 38.47 -12.52
N ARG A 551 19.26 37.52 -11.61
CA ARG A 551 20.10 37.51 -10.39
C ARG A 551 21.37 36.66 -10.55
N THR A 552 21.47 35.87 -11.61
CA THR A 552 22.66 35.09 -11.92
C THR A 552 23.74 35.96 -12.58
N PHE A 553 24.98 35.57 -12.40
CA PHE A 553 26.11 36.12 -13.12
C PHE A 553 26.34 35.44 -14.50
N LEU A 554 25.59 34.36 -14.76
CA LEU A 554 25.68 33.63 -16.03
C LEU A 554 24.81 34.29 -17.14
N PRO A 555 25.08 34.01 -18.41
CA PRO A 555 24.16 34.32 -19.49
C PRO A 555 22.80 33.66 -19.23
N LYS A 556 21.71 34.40 -19.46
CA LYS A 556 20.34 33.94 -19.11
C LYS A 556 19.94 32.62 -19.78
N GLU A 557 20.49 32.36 -20.95
CA GLU A 557 20.27 31.17 -21.75
C GLU A 557 20.93 29.94 -21.14
N GLU A 558 22.03 30.12 -20.41
CA GLU A 558 22.80 29.02 -19.81
C GLU A 558 22.31 28.62 -18.44
N PHE A 559 21.53 29.46 -17.76
CA PHE A 559 21.10 29.21 -16.38
C PHE A 559 20.35 27.89 -16.24
N ASP A 560 19.32 27.66 -17.08
CA ASP A 560 18.52 26.42 -17.01
C ASP A 560 19.38 25.18 -17.34
N ALA A 561 20.33 25.30 -18.28
CA ALA A 561 21.27 24.24 -18.62
C ALA A 561 22.21 23.89 -17.45
N ARG A 562 22.67 24.91 -16.71
CA ARG A 562 23.48 24.71 -15.52
C ARG A 562 22.70 24.08 -14.37
N ILE A 563 21.45 24.49 -14.19
CA ILE A 563 20.56 23.85 -13.19
C ILE A 563 20.40 22.36 -13.49
N LEU A 564 20.20 21.98 -14.76
CA LEU A 564 20.08 20.57 -15.15
C LEU A 564 21.35 19.74 -14.88
N GLN A 565 22.50 20.36 -14.75
CA GLN A 565 23.78 19.71 -14.50
C GLN A 565 24.12 19.58 -13.01
N ILE A 566 23.37 20.16 -12.09
CA ILE A 566 23.58 20.03 -10.64
C ILE A 566 23.40 18.54 -10.28
N GLN A 567 24.43 17.96 -9.71
CA GLN A 567 24.44 16.56 -9.26
C GLN A 567 24.11 16.48 -7.78
#